data_89ee0af77805d6eb45fc39a6654bf6aa
#
_entry.id   89ee0af77805d6eb45fc39a6654bf6aa
#
_cell.length_a   1.000
_cell.length_b   1.000
_cell.length_c   1.000
_cell.angle_alpha   90.00
_cell.angle_beta   90.00
_cell.angle_gamma   90.00
#
_symmetry.space_group_name_H-M   'P 1'
#
loop_
_entity.id
_entity.type
_entity.pdbx_description
1 polymer ?
#
loop_
_entity_poly.entity_id
_entity_poly.type
_entity_poly.pdbx_seq_one_letter_code
_entity_poly.pdbx_strand_id
1 'polypeptide(L)'
;MNRKDRWNHMSKKKRRTLKVMAGLVLLFLLLSLFVICKIARLSFDKPPEAEEVSAAPQTVEEPPKHSRNTINILCLGTDLPLPGTGDRGRCDSTTLVSLNLLTGSMKVISFERGISIYVPSIWSDELLTHVYSYEGAPGMVSAIERNFNVKVDGYVQVNFDTFAQIVDAIGGVDIDLTDEEVTALNNEGYIYAGVWTQAYVTPGKNHLNGHDTLEYARLRAVDDNFGRQQRQRTVMQAMIKQVRNLPLFRLNHAVNKILPLVHTNLPKGTLFRLFLHAPQFLLSNLKQLQVPEKDGSASYTMSNFSFKREQERIAEFLK
;
A
#
# COMPACT_ATOMS: atom_id res chain seq x y z
N MET A 1 28.04 -23.77 -45.04
CA MET A 1 28.43 -22.39 -44.68
C MET A 1 28.41 -22.27 -43.17
N ASN A 2 29.59 -22.12 -42.54
CA ASN A 2 29.77 -22.17 -41.11
C ASN A 2 29.24 -20.83 -40.47
N ARG A 3 28.86 -20.82 -39.18
CA ARG A 3 28.37 -19.61 -38.47
C ARG A 3 29.32 -18.40 -38.57
N LYS A 4 30.64 -18.64 -38.61
CA LYS A 4 31.67 -17.60 -38.80
C LYS A 4 31.60 -16.97 -40.22
N ASP A 5 31.28 -17.73 -41.24
CA ASP A 5 31.19 -17.22 -42.61
C ASP A 5 29.95 -16.34 -42.81
N ARG A 6 28.80 -16.71 -42.24
CA ARG A 6 27.61 -15.84 -42.19
C ARG A 6 27.85 -14.50 -41.53
N TRP A 7 28.62 -14.48 -40.44
CA TRP A 7 28.94 -13.26 -39.73
C TRP A 7 29.83 -12.36 -40.59
N ASN A 8 30.80 -12.92 -41.26
CA ASN A 8 31.75 -12.15 -42.09
C ASN A 8 31.12 -11.54 -43.35
N HIS A 9 30.07 -12.12 -43.89
CA HIS A 9 29.33 -11.61 -45.07
C HIS A 9 28.27 -10.56 -44.71
N MET A 10 28.01 -10.25 -43.43
CA MET A 10 27.05 -9.22 -43.04
C MET A 10 27.65 -7.82 -43.14
N SER A 11 26.85 -6.86 -43.65
CA SER A 11 27.27 -5.45 -43.70
C SER A 11 27.65 -4.90 -42.32
N LYS A 12 28.58 -3.95 -42.25
CA LYS A 12 29.02 -3.30 -41.00
C LYS A 12 27.83 -2.74 -40.18
N LYS A 13 26.83 -2.16 -40.89
CA LYS A 13 25.59 -1.63 -40.25
C LYS A 13 24.80 -2.74 -39.55
N LYS A 14 24.59 -3.88 -40.25
CA LYS A 14 23.85 -5.01 -39.68
C LYS A 14 24.54 -5.66 -38.48
N ARG A 15 25.89 -5.76 -38.50
CA ARG A 15 26.68 -6.25 -37.36
C ARG A 15 26.57 -5.29 -36.15
N ARG A 16 26.60 -3.96 -36.39
CA ARG A 16 26.44 -2.95 -35.33
C ARG A 16 25.05 -3.05 -34.69
N THR A 17 24.00 -3.16 -35.51
CA THR A 17 22.63 -3.35 -35.01
C THR A 17 22.50 -4.63 -34.19
N LEU A 18 23.08 -5.75 -34.64
CA LEU A 18 23.01 -7.03 -33.92
C LEU A 18 23.76 -6.96 -32.56
N LYS A 19 24.94 -6.29 -32.52
CA LYS A 19 25.67 -6.07 -31.25
C LYS A 19 24.88 -5.20 -30.28
N VAL A 20 24.23 -4.13 -30.77
CA VAL A 20 23.37 -3.26 -29.94
C VAL A 20 22.18 -4.04 -29.43
N MET A 21 21.49 -4.82 -30.27
CA MET A 21 20.39 -5.67 -29.86
C MET A 21 20.83 -6.71 -28.81
N ALA A 22 21.95 -7.37 -29.02
CA ALA A 22 22.50 -8.34 -28.05
C ALA A 22 22.85 -7.65 -26.71
N GLY A 23 23.40 -6.44 -26.75
CA GLY A 23 23.66 -5.63 -25.54
C GLY A 23 22.38 -5.26 -24.80
N LEU A 24 21.32 -4.85 -25.52
CA LEU A 24 20.02 -4.55 -24.93
C LEU A 24 19.36 -5.79 -24.32
N VAL A 25 19.44 -6.94 -24.99
CA VAL A 25 18.94 -8.22 -24.45
C VAL A 25 19.71 -8.60 -23.18
N LEU A 26 21.04 -8.48 -23.18
CA LEU A 26 21.86 -8.76 -22.01
C LEU A 26 21.51 -7.82 -20.84
N LEU A 27 21.37 -6.52 -21.11
CA LEU A 27 20.96 -5.55 -20.12
C LEU A 27 19.58 -5.88 -19.53
N PHE A 28 18.62 -6.26 -20.38
CA PHE A 28 17.29 -6.70 -19.95
C PHE A 28 17.35 -7.95 -19.06
N LEU A 29 18.18 -8.95 -19.43
CA LEU A 29 18.36 -10.16 -18.62
C LEU A 29 19.00 -9.85 -17.27
N LEU A 30 20.01 -8.98 -17.22
CA LEU A 30 20.63 -8.55 -15.98
C LEU A 30 19.65 -7.79 -15.08
N LEU A 31 18.84 -6.90 -15.64
CA LEU A 31 17.80 -6.19 -14.93
C LEU A 31 16.73 -7.16 -14.40
N SER A 32 16.31 -8.11 -15.20
CA SER A 32 15.35 -9.15 -14.79
C SER A 32 15.88 -9.99 -13.64
N LEU A 33 17.14 -10.43 -13.72
CA LEU A 33 17.80 -11.18 -12.64
C LEU A 33 17.90 -10.34 -11.36
N PHE A 34 18.27 -9.07 -11.47
CA PHE A 34 18.31 -8.14 -10.34
C PHE A 34 16.95 -8.04 -9.66
N VAL A 35 15.85 -7.89 -10.44
CA VAL A 35 14.49 -7.83 -9.91
C VAL A 35 14.08 -9.13 -9.22
N ILE A 36 14.38 -10.29 -9.84
CA ILE A 36 14.08 -11.59 -9.25
C ILE A 36 14.79 -11.75 -7.89
N CYS A 37 16.07 -11.35 -7.81
CA CYS A 37 16.82 -11.38 -6.55
C CYS A 37 16.21 -10.45 -5.49
N LYS A 38 15.61 -9.31 -5.88
CA LYS A 38 14.91 -8.43 -4.95
C LYS A 38 13.60 -9.03 -4.45
N ILE A 39 12.80 -9.58 -5.36
CA ILE A 39 11.51 -10.24 -5.03
C ILE A 39 11.74 -11.44 -4.10
N ALA A 40 12.85 -12.15 -4.25
CA ALA A 40 13.19 -13.28 -3.37
C ALA A 40 13.41 -12.89 -1.89
N ARG A 41 13.56 -11.60 -1.59
CA ARG A 41 13.73 -11.08 -0.22
C ARG A 41 12.43 -10.69 0.46
N LEU A 42 11.31 -10.68 -0.25
CA LEU A 42 10.00 -10.41 0.34
C LEU A 42 9.56 -11.56 1.24
N SER A 43 8.91 -11.23 2.33
CA SER A 43 8.18 -12.18 3.17
C SER A 43 6.85 -12.50 2.50
N PHE A 44 6.69 -13.73 2.03
CA PHE A 44 5.44 -14.19 1.45
C PHE A 44 4.63 -14.92 2.50
N ASP A 45 3.40 -14.46 2.70
CA ASP A 45 2.43 -15.23 3.45
C ASP A 45 2.06 -16.49 2.65
N LYS A 46 1.99 -17.63 3.33
CA LYS A 46 1.45 -18.84 2.69
C LYS A 46 0.03 -18.54 2.25
N PRO A 47 -0.40 -19.02 1.05
CA PRO A 47 -1.81 -19.00 0.72
C PRO A 47 -2.56 -19.61 1.91
N PRO A 48 -3.69 -19.02 2.36
CA PRO A 48 -4.52 -19.68 3.35
C PRO A 48 -4.80 -21.08 2.82
N GLU A 49 -4.46 -22.12 3.57
CA GLU A 49 -5.07 -23.42 3.37
C GLU A 49 -6.56 -23.15 3.39
N ALA A 50 -7.27 -23.62 2.37
CA ALA A 50 -8.71 -23.46 2.28
C ALA A 50 -9.32 -24.22 3.47
N GLU A 51 -9.31 -23.58 4.65
CA GLU A 51 -10.25 -23.91 5.68
C GLU A 51 -11.61 -23.61 5.04
N GLU A 52 -12.36 -24.65 4.73
CA GLU A 52 -13.76 -24.56 4.39
C GLU A 52 -14.45 -23.84 5.56
N VAL A 53 -14.43 -22.51 5.51
CA VAL A 53 -15.36 -21.73 6.30
C VAL A 53 -16.72 -22.13 5.76
N SER A 54 -17.43 -22.94 6.56
CA SER A 54 -18.81 -23.34 6.31
C SER A 54 -19.66 -22.06 6.25
N ALA A 55 -19.60 -21.42 5.09
CA ALA A 55 -20.33 -20.20 4.82
C ALA A 55 -21.78 -20.56 4.61
N ALA A 56 -22.67 -19.94 5.40
CA ALA A 56 -24.04 -19.83 5.00
C ALA A 56 -24.15 -19.29 3.58
N PRO A 57 -25.06 -19.80 2.75
CA PRO A 57 -25.13 -19.45 1.33
C PRO A 57 -25.68 -18.03 1.15
N GLN A 58 -24.87 -17.03 1.31
CA GLN A 58 -25.09 -15.77 0.64
C GLN A 58 -24.44 -15.92 -0.73
N THR A 59 -25.22 -15.79 -1.78
CA THR A 59 -24.74 -15.67 -3.17
C THR A 59 -23.90 -14.42 -3.26
N VAL A 60 -22.62 -14.56 -2.94
CA VAL A 60 -21.64 -13.49 -3.11
C VAL A 60 -21.37 -13.45 -4.62
N GLU A 61 -21.95 -12.48 -5.32
CA GLU A 61 -21.54 -12.17 -6.68
C GLU A 61 -20.03 -11.92 -6.68
N GLU A 62 -19.28 -12.64 -7.53
CA GLU A 62 -17.85 -12.37 -7.67
C GLU A 62 -17.67 -10.90 -8.07
N PRO A 63 -16.74 -10.17 -7.42
CA PRO A 63 -16.49 -8.78 -7.80
C PRO A 63 -16.09 -8.69 -9.27
N PRO A 64 -16.47 -7.60 -9.97
CA PRO A 64 -16.25 -7.46 -11.38
C PRO A 64 -14.77 -7.58 -11.72
N LYS A 65 -14.45 -8.41 -12.73
CA LYS A 65 -13.07 -8.55 -13.22
C LYS A 65 -12.59 -7.22 -13.76
N HIS A 66 -11.52 -6.69 -13.21
CA HIS A 66 -10.88 -5.50 -13.77
C HIS A 66 -9.98 -5.85 -14.97
N SER A 67 -9.50 -4.82 -15.69
CA SER A 67 -8.57 -4.99 -16.80
C SER A 67 -7.30 -5.72 -16.36
N ARG A 68 -6.76 -6.63 -17.20
CA ARG A 68 -5.46 -7.29 -16.98
C ARG A 68 -4.29 -6.32 -16.81
N ASN A 69 -4.48 -5.07 -17.20
CA ASN A 69 -3.49 -4.01 -17.07
C ASN A 69 -3.66 -3.18 -15.80
N THR A 70 -4.66 -3.47 -14.99
CA THR A 70 -4.86 -2.86 -13.67
C THR A 70 -4.45 -3.86 -12.60
N ILE A 71 -3.79 -3.39 -11.55
CA ILE A 71 -3.43 -4.17 -10.37
C ILE A 71 -3.95 -3.42 -9.16
N ASN A 72 -4.81 -4.06 -8.38
CA ASN A 72 -5.41 -3.53 -7.16
C ASN A 72 -4.76 -4.18 -5.94
N ILE A 73 -4.05 -3.39 -5.15
CA ILE A 73 -3.31 -3.85 -3.97
C ILE A 73 -3.98 -3.28 -2.72
N LEU A 74 -4.35 -4.13 -1.78
CA LEU A 74 -4.86 -3.71 -0.49
C LEU A 74 -3.70 -3.48 0.48
N CYS A 75 -3.44 -2.24 0.84
CA CYS A 75 -2.41 -1.85 1.82
C CYS A 75 -3.05 -1.83 3.22
N LEU A 76 -2.51 -2.65 4.12
CA LEU A 76 -2.98 -2.84 5.49
C LEU A 76 -1.95 -2.32 6.48
N GLY A 77 -2.35 -1.33 7.28
CA GLY A 77 -1.58 -0.82 8.41
C GLY A 77 -2.14 -1.39 9.72
N THR A 78 -1.37 -2.27 10.38
CA THR A 78 -1.81 -2.99 11.57
C THR A 78 -1.09 -2.50 12.82
N ASP A 79 -1.76 -2.57 13.97
CA ASP A 79 -1.11 -2.40 15.25
C ASP A 79 -0.38 -3.70 15.67
N LEU A 80 0.43 -3.62 16.70
CA LEU A 80 1.08 -4.80 17.25
C LEU A 80 0.06 -5.60 18.05
N PRO A 81 0.01 -6.94 17.86
CA PRO A 81 -0.84 -7.79 18.68
C PRO A 81 -0.39 -7.70 20.15
N LEU A 82 -1.36 -7.75 21.07
CA LEU A 82 -1.05 -7.76 22.49
C LEU A 82 -0.32 -9.08 22.86
N PRO A 83 0.85 -9.02 23.52
CA PRO A 83 1.60 -10.22 23.89
C PRO A 83 0.74 -11.20 24.71
N GLY A 84 0.68 -12.46 24.31
CA GLY A 84 0.03 -13.53 25.05
C GLY A 84 -1.49 -13.64 24.93
N THR A 85 -2.16 -12.79 24.15
CA THR A 85 -3.62 -12.81 23.99
C THR A 85 -4.09 -13.69 22.84
N GLY A 86 -3.22 -14.09 21.93
CA GLY A 86 -3.59 -14.73 20.66
C GLY A 86 -4.29 -13.77 19.68
N ASP A 87 -4.48 -12.51 20.06
CA ASP A 87 -5.05 -11.46 19.23
C ASP A 87 -4.05 -11.06 18.13
N ARG A 88 -4.53 -10.95 16.90
CA ARG A 88 -3.73 -10.48 15.75
C ARG A 88 -3.56 -8.98 15.70
N GLY A 89 -4.16 -8.25 16.65
CA GLY A 89 -4.26 -6.79 16.61
C GLY A 89 -5.37 -6.31 15.67
N ARG A 90 -5.34 -5.03 15.33
CA ARG A 90 -6.34 -4.35 14.49
C ARG A 90 -5.71 -3.79 13.23
N CYS A 91 -6.53 -3.61 12.19
CA CYS A 91 -6.11 -2.89 11.01
C CYS A 91 -6.62 -1.44 11.07
N ASP A 92 -5.76 -0.52 11.48
CA ASP A 92 -6.12 0.89 11.65
C ASP A 92 -6.06 1.72 10.36
N SER A 93 -5.45 1.17 9.31
CA SER A 93 -5.38 1.79 7.98
C SER A 93 -5.67 0.77 6.90
N THR A 94 -6.77 0.95 6.18
CA THR A 94 -7.16 0.11 5.04
C THR A 94 -7.22 0.97 3.79
N THR A 95 -6.33 0.71 2.84
CA THR A 95 -6.18 1.54 1.64
C THR A 95 -6.01 0.67 0.40
N LEU A 96 -6.85 0.86 -0.60
CA LEU A 96 -6.71 0.21 -1.91
C LEU A 96 -5.90 1.10 -2.85
N VAL A 97 -4.82 0.57 -3.37
CA VAL A 97 -3.98 1.21 -4.40
C VAL A 97 -4.23 0.52 -5.73
N SER A 98 -4.81 1.25 -6.67
CA SER A 98 -5.09 0.79 -8.03
C SER A 98 -4.06 1.37 -9.01
N LEU A 99 -3.34 0.50 -9.69
CA LEU A 99 -2.21 0.80 -10.57
C LEU A 99 -2.52 0.36 -11.99
N ASN A 100 -2.60 1.29 -12.93
CA ASN A 100 -2.80 0.96 -14.34
C ASN A 100 -1.45 0.92 -15.07
N LEU A 101 -1.05 -0.27 -15.52
CA LEU A 101 0.24 -0.53 -16.14
C LEU A 101 0.40 0.11 -17.53
N LEU A 102 -0.69 0.42 -18.23
CA LEU A 102 -0.64 1.04 -19.56
C LEU A 102 -0.49 2.56 -19.47
N THR A 103 -1.30 3.18 -18.59
CA THR A 103 -1.36 4.65 -18.49
C THR A 103 -0.40 5.20 -17.44
N GLY A 104 0.13 4.35 -16.55
CA GLY A 104 0.88 4.77 -15.38
C GLY A 104 0.03 5.45 -14.31
N SER A 105 -1.31 5.47 -14.44
CA SER A 105 -2.15 6.13 -13.45
C SER A 105 -2.15 5.38 -12.12
N MET A 106 -2.14 6.15 -11.03
CA MET A 106 -2.21 5.65 -9.66
C MET A 106 -3.40 6.29 -8.95
N LYS A 107 -4.32 5.44 -8.47
CA LYS A 107 -5.51 5.83 -7.73
C LYS A 107 -5.51 5.18 -6.36
N VAL A 108 -5.89 5.92 -5.35
CA VAL A 108 -5.87 5.47 -3.95
C VAL A 108 -7.24 5.66 -3.33
N ILE A 109 -7.76 4.62 -2.72
CA ILE A 109 -9.05 4.62 -2.02
C ILE A 109 -8.79 4.28 -0.56
N SER A 110 -9.08 5.22 0.34
CA SER A 110 -8.95 5.03 1.79
C SER A 110 -10.31 4.68 2.38
N PHE A 111 -10.39 3.54 3.07
CA PHE A 111 -11.61 3.09 3.77
C PHE A 111 -11.56 3.50 5.24
N GLU A 112 -12.66 4.07 5.71
CA GLU A 112 -12.79 4.44 7.12
C GLU A 112 -12.89 3.17 7.97
N ARG A 113 -12.09 3.08 9.02
CA ARG A 113 -11.96 1.89 9.87
C ARG A 113 -13.22 1.53 10.67
N GLY A 114 -14.09 2.53 10.91
CA GLY A 114 -15.34 2.41 11.67
C GLY A 114 -16.54 1.98 10.81
N ILE A 115 -16.36 1.66 9.54
CA ILE A 115 -17.44 1.11 8.72
C ILE A 115 -17.87 -0.24 9.31
N SER A 116 -19.16 -0.38 9.59
CA SER A 116 -19.73 -1.66 10.04
C SER A 116 -19.95 -2.58 8.86
N ILE A 117 -19.43 -3.79 8.96
CA ILE A 117 -19.54 -4.83 7.93
C ILE A 117 -19.81 -6.17 8.59
N TYR A 118 -20.51 -7.05 7.88
CA TYR A 118 -20.75 -8.41 8.36
C TYR A 118 -19.47 -9.26 8.31
N VAL A 119 -19.13 -9.90 9.43
CA VAL A 119 -17.96 -10.77 9.58
C VAL A 119 -18.44 -12.23 9.70
N PRO A 120 -18.23 -13.07 8.67
CA PRO A 120 -18.75 -14.42 8.65
C PRO A 120 -18.26 -15.31 9.79
N SER A 121 -17.01 -15.19 10.20
CA SER A 121 -16.40 -16.03 11.24
C SER A 121 -17.05 -15.89 12.62
N ILE A 122 -17.70 -14.76 12.89
CA ILE A 122 -18.38 -14.47 14.17
C ILE A 122 -19.90 -14.29 14.02
N TRP A 123 -20.47 -14.45 12.80
CA TRP A 123 -21.89 -14.31 12.50
C TRP A 123 -22.50 -12.98 12.96
N SER A 124 -21.72 -11.89 12.91
CA SER A 124 -22.13 -10.57 13.42
C SER A 124 -21.57 -9.45 12.59
N ASP A 125 -22.21 -8.27 12.67
CA ASP A 125 -21.66 -7.02 12.18
C ASP A 125 -20.58 -6.52 13.13
N GLU A 126 -19.47 -6.08 12.56
CA GLU A 126 -18.33 -5.54 13.31
C GLU A 126 -17.67 -4.39 12.53
N LEU A 127 -16.83 -3.61 13.21
CA LEU A 127 -16.08 -2.55 12.55
C LEU A 127 -15.02 -3.13 11.60
N LEU A 128 -14.81 -2.48 10.46
CA LEU A 128 -13.80 -2.90 9.47
C LEU A 128 -12.42 -3.13 10.10
N THR A 129 -12.03 -2.29 11.06
CA THR A 129 -10.74 -2.41 11.77
C THR A 129 -10.60 -3.74 12.52
N HIS A 130 -11.71 -4.33 13.02
CA HIS A 130 -11.72 -5.55 13.80
C HIS A 130 -11.73 -6.84 12.95
N VAL A 131 -12.11 -6.76 11.68
CA VAL A 131 -12.05 -7.91 10.75
C VAL A 131 -10.67 -8.55 10.76
N TYR A 132 -9.63 -7.72 10.83
CA TYR A 132 -8.25 -8.20 10.87
C TYR A 132 -7.98 -9.10 12.10
N SER A 133 -8.53 -8.76 13.26
CA SER A 133 -8.37 -9.56 14.49
C SER A 133 -8.98 -10.96 14.34
N TYR A 134 -10.11 -11.08 13.66
CA TYR A 134 -10.81 -12.35 13.45
C TYR A 134 -10.24 -13.15 12.28
N GLU A 135 -10.06 -12.53 11.12
CA GLU A 135 -9.83 -13.21 9.85
C GLU A 135 -8.47 -12.87 9.21
N GLY A 136 -7.69 -11.96 9.81
CA GLY A 136 -6.38 -11.52 9.30
C GLY A 136 -6.47 -10.79 7.96
N ALA A 137 -5.33 -10.71 7.25
CA ALA A 137 -5.25 -10.02 5.97
C ALA A 137 -6.14 -10.64 4.87
N PRO A 138 -6.30 -11.97 4.75
CA PRO A 138 -7.23 -12.57 3.80
C PRO A 138 -8.69 -12.15 4.05
N GLY A 139 -9.11 -12.08 5.32
CA GLY A 139 -10.44 -11.60 5.69
C GLY A 139 -10.67 -10.16 5.31
N MET A 140 -9.66 -9.28 5.49
CA MET A 140 -9.73 -7.90 5.04
C MET A 140 -9.92 -7.80 3.52
N VAL A 141 -9.23 -8.62 2.72
CA VAL A 141 -9.42 -8.68 1.27
C VAL A 141 -10.86 -9.07 0.94
N SER A 142 -11.34 -10.18 1.53
CA SER A 142 -12.72 -10.67 1.31
C SER A 142 -13.78 -9.64 1.72
N ALA A 143 -13.55 -8.94 2.83
CA ALA A 143 -14.42 -7.87 3.30
C ALA A 143 -14.52 -6.70 2.31
N ILE A 144 -13.39 -6.25 1.77
CA ILE A 144 -13.36 -5.16 0.78
C ILE A 144 -13.99 -5.60 -0.54
N GLU A 145 -13.66 -6.78 -1.05
CA GLU A 145 -14.22 -7.30 -2.30
C GLU A 145 -15.76 -7.42 -2.21
N ARG A 146 -16.26 -8.04 -1.17
CA ARG A 146 -17.68 -8.29 -0.97
C ARG A 146 -18.51 -7.03 -0.77
N ASN A 147 -18.03 -6.14 0.13
CA ASN A 147 -18.84 -4.97 0.51
C ASN A 147 -18.73 -3.82 -0.47
N PHE A 148 -17.60 -3.68 -1.16
CA PHE A 148 -17.36 -2.54 -2.06
C PHE A 148 -17.31 -2.92 -3.55
N ASN A 149 -17.57 -4.18 -3.88
CA ASN A 149 -17.63 -4.69 -5.26
C ASN A 149 -16.40 -4.30 -6.08
N VAL A 150 -15.21 -4.48 -5.52
CA VAL A 150 -13.94 -4.18 -6.15
C VAL A 150 -12.99 -5.37 -6.04
N LYS A 151 -12.41 -5.81 -7.16
CA LYS A 151 -11.45 -6.92 -7.16
C LYS A 151 -10.11 -6.48 -6.58
N VAL A 152 -9.54 -7.30 -5.71
CA VAL A 152 -8.22 -7.13 -5.10
C VAL A 152 -7.28 -8.25 -5.59
N ASP A 153 -6.11 -7.89 -6.12
CA ASP A 153 -5.13 -8.85 -6.64
C ASP A 153 -4.21 -9.43 -5.56
N GLY A 154 -4.18 -8.77 -4.41
CA GLY A 154 -3.42 -9.17 -3.25
C GLY A 154 -3.25 -8.03 -2.27
N TYR A 155 -2.54 -8.29 -1.18
CA TYR A 155 -2.32 -7.29 -0.14
C TYR A 155 -0.84 -7.07 0.15
N VAL A 156 -0.56 -5.93 0.75
CA VAL A 156 0.71 -5.56 1.39
C VAL A 156 0.38 -5.14 2.81
N GLN A 157 1.02 -5.78 3.78
CA GLN A 157 0.81 -5.51 5.19
C GLN A 157 2.08 -4.94 5.83
N VAL A 158 1.91 -3.91 6.64
CA VAL A 158 2.94 -3.31 7.47
C VAL A 158 2.38 -3.03 8.86
N ASN A 159 3.18 -3.23 9.89
CA ASN A 159 2.87 -2.76 11.25
C ASN A 159 3.51 -1.41 11.52
N PHE A 160 3.27 -0.84 12.72
CA PHE A 160 3.79 0.47 13.10
C PHE A 160 5.32 0.54 13.03
N ASP A 161 6.02 -0.50 13.52
CA ASP A 161 7.49 -0.55 13.50
C ASP A 161 8.02 -0.61 12.07
N THR A 162 7.41 -1.46 11.25
CA THR A 162 7.76 -1.57 9.83
C THR A 162 7.51 -0.26 9.09
N PHE A 163 6.39 0.41 9.37
CA PHE A 163 6.09 1.72 8.78
C PHE A 163 7.17 2.75 9.12
N ALA A 164 7.53 2.89 10.40
CA ALA A 164 8.59 3.80 10.81
C ALA A 164 9.92 3.49 10.13
N GLN A 165 10.31 2.20 10.08
CA GLN A 165 11.53 1.77 9.39
C GLN A 165 11.49 2.04 7.88
N ILE A 166 10.33 1.94 7.23
CA ILE A 166 10.16 2.29 5.81
C ILE A 166 10.43 3.77 5.59
N VAL A 167 9.84 4.65 6.43
CA VAL A 167 10.04 6.09 6.35
C VAL A 167 11.52 6.44 6.57
N ASP A 168 12.17 5.86 7.58
CA ASP A 168 13.60 6.07 7.83
C ASP A 168 14.48 5.57 6.67
N ALA A 169 14.12 4.44 6.07
CA ALA A 169 14.88 3.89 4.94
C ALA A 169 14.87 4.79 3.71
N ILE A 170 13.79 5.54 3.48
CA ILE A 170 13.71 6.55 2.40
C ILE A 170 14.30 7.91 2.83
N GLY A 171 14.75 8.04 4.08
CA GLY A 171 15.40 9.24 4.61
C GLY A 171 14.46 10.26 5.22
N GLY A 172 13.30 9.86 5.74
CA GLY A 172 12.29 10.74 6.31
C GLY A 172 11.36 11.37 5.27
N VAL A 173 10.43 12.21 5.73
CA VAL A 173 9.47 12.92 4.87
C VAL A 173 9.29 14.37 5.30
N ASP A 174 9.03 15.26 4.32
CA ASP A 174 8.73 16.66 4.59
C ASP A 174 7.22 16.86 4.66
N ILE A 175 6.75 17.37 5.81
CA ILE A 175 5.33 17.66 6.08
C ILE A 175 5.21 19.09 6.60
N ASP A 176 4.15 19.78 6.16
CA ASP A 176 3.79 21.12 6.64
C ASP A 176 2.76 20.95 7.77
N LEU A 177 3.12 21.36 9.01
CA LEU A 177 2.34 21.15 10.21
C LEU A 177 1.60 22.44 10.62
N THR A 178 0.34 22.30 11.04
CA THR A 178 -0.43 23.40 11.65
C THR A 178 -0.03 23.63 13.11
N ASP A 179 -0.43 24.77 13.67
CA ASP A 179 -0.18 25.10 15.08
C ASP A 179 -0.83 24.08 16.02
N GLU A 180 -2.04 23.61 15.68
CA GLU A 180 -2.77 22.61 16.47
C GLU A 180 -2.06 21.25 16.43
N GLU A 181 -1.61 20.82 15.25
CA GLU A 181 -0.87 19.57 15.07
C GLU A 181 0.46 19.59 15.84
N VAL A 182 1.19 20.71 15.78
CA VAL A 182 2.43 20.91 16.53
C VAL A 182 2.18 20.85 18.05
N THR A 183 1.14 21.53 18.52
CA THR A 183 0.77 21.52 19.94
C THR A 183 0.48 20.11 20.41
N ALA A 184 -0.29 19.35 19.64
CA ALA A 184 -0.64 17.98 19.97
C ALA A 184 0.58 17.06 19.94
N LEU A 185 1.41 17.10 18.89
CA LEU A 185 2.62 16.28 18.78
C LEU A 185 3.65 16.57 19.85
N ASN A 186 3.83 17.83 20.23
CA ASN A 186 4.78 18.23 21.27
C ASN A 186 4.27 17.94 22.69
N ASN A 187 2.95 17.83 22.91
CA ASN A 187 2.35 17.54 24.21
C ASN A 187 2.10 16.05 24.44
N GLU A 188 1.83 15.29 23.37
CA GLU A 188 1.60 13.85 23.41
C GLU A 188 2.92 13.11 23.25
N GLY A 189 3.60 12.81 24.35
CA GLY A 189 4.67 11.82 24.31
C GLY A 189 4.08 10.42 24.13
N TYR A 190 4.82 9.52 23.53
CA TYR A 190 4.41 8.13 23.29
C TYR A 190 5.52 7.15 23.67
N ILE A 191 5.13 5.92 23.97
CA ILE A 191 6.09 4.85 24.26
C ILE A 191 6.30 4.04 22.98
N TYR A 192 7.55 4.03 22.49
CA TYR A 192 7.97 3.20 21.38
C TYR A 192 9.11 2.28 21.82
N ALA A 193 8.98 1.00 21.52
CA ALA A 193 9.94 -0.03 21.94
C ALA A 193 10.31 0.05 23.43
N GLY A 194 9.37 0.47 24.29
CA GLY A 194 9.60 0.62 25.73
C GLY A 194 10.30 1.92 26.13
N VAL A 195 10.56 2.84 25.21
CA VAL A 195 11.19 4.13 25.46
C VAL A 195 10.17 5.25 25.26
N TRP A 196 10.11 6.16 26.26
CA TRP A 196 9.33 7.39 26.11
C TRP A 196 9.98 8.29 25.07
N THR A 197 9.21 8.69 24.06
CA THR A 197 9.66 9.54 22.97
C THR A 197 8.68 10.68 22.79
N GLN A 198 9.17 11.83 22.37
CA GLN A 198 8.38 13.02 22.10
C GLN A 198 8.91 13.68 20.82
N ALA A 199 8.01 14.09 19.94
CA ALA A 199 8.38 14.89 18.79
C ALA A 199 8.73 16.32 19.23
N TYR A 200 9.73 16.91 18.58
CA TYR A 200 10.08 18.33 18.73
C TYR A 200 9.92 19.00 17.35
N VAL A 201 8.70 19.44 17.08
CA VAL A 201 8.32 20.04 15.80
C VAL A 201 7.88 21.49 15.99
N THR A 202 7.90 22.25 14.90
CA THR A 202 7.49 23.66 14.87
C THR A 202 6.44 23.88 13.78
N PRO A 203 5.61 24.93 13.86
CA PRO A 203 4.67 25.24 12.78
C PRO A 203 5.35 25.42 11.44
N GLY A 204 4.70 24.96 10.37
CA GLY A 204 5.23 24.99 9.03
C GLY A 204 6.00 23.72 8.65
N LYS A 205 7.00 23.86 7.77
CA LYS A 205 7.72 22.71 7.18
C LYS A 205 8.62 22.02 8.18
N ASN A 206 8.42 20.72 8.35
CA ASN A 206 9.24 19.86 9.18
C ASN A 206 9.73 18.66 8.34
N HIS A 207 10.95 18.20 8.65
CA HIS A 207 11.47 16.95 8.15
C HIS A 207 11.31 15.89 9.23
N LEU A 208 10.31 15.00 9.06
CA LEU A 208 9.93 13.99 10.05
C LEU A 208 10.67 12.68 9.80
N ASN A 209 11.22 12.08 10.84
CA ASN A 209 11.72 10.70 10.84
C ASN A 209 10.55 9.70 10.86
N GLY A 210 10.86 8.39 10.89
CA GLY A 210 9.84 7.34 10.87
C GLY A 210 8.86 7.41 12.04
N HIS A 211 9.38 7.71 13.23
CA HIS A 211 8.58 7.81 14.45
C HIS A 211 7.65 9.01 14.44
N ASP A 212 8.21 10.20 14.21
CA ASP A 212 7.41 11.43 14.19
C ASP A 212 6.35 11.38 13.10
N THR A 213 6.67 10.75 11.95
CA THR A 213 5.71 10.50 10.87
C THR A 213 4.60 9.54 11.29
N LEU A 214 4.93 8.49 12.05
CA LEU A 214 3.94 7.55 12.57
C LEU A 214 2.99 8.25 13.55
N GLU A 215 3.52 9.04 14.47
CA GLU A 215 2.69 9.78 15.45
C GLU A 215 1.81 10.82 14.76
N TYR A 216 2.34 11.55 13.77
CA TYR A 216 1.53 12.43 12.93
C TYR A 216 0.37 11.68 12.26
N ALA A 217 0.64 10.50 11.67
CA ALA A 217 -0.38 9.69 11.00
C ALA A 217 -1.44 9.12 11.97
N ARG A 218 -1.10 8.99 13.25
CA ARG A 218 -1.96 8.45 14.33
C ARG A 218 -2.67 9.51 15.14
N LEU A 219 -2.26 10.76 15.04
CA LEU A 219 -2.76 11.90 15.83
C LEU A 219 -4.30 11.96 15.82
N ARG A 220 -4.91 12.04 17.02
CA ARG A 220 -6.36 12.08 17.22
C ARG A 220 -6.82 13.30 18.05
N ALA A 221 -5.89 13.99 18.71
CA ALA A 221 -6.21 15.09 19.61
C ALA A 221 -6.71 16.34 18.88
N VAL A 222 -6.48 16.45 17.57
CA VAL A 222 -6.80 17.64 16.76
C VAL A 222 -8.17 17.56 16.12
N ASP A 223 -8.59 16.35 15.70
CA ASP A 223 -9.78 16.17 14.88
C ASP A 223 -10.33 14.72 14.92
N ASP A 224 -11.34 14.46 14.09
CA ASP A 224 -12.04 13.19 13.95
C ASP A 224 -11.23 12.13 13.13
N ASN A 225 -11.84 10.97 12.90
CA ASN A 225 -11.27 9.91 12.07
C ASN A 225 -10.97 10.36 10.63
N PHE A 226 -11.73 11.30 10.08
CA PHE A 226 -11.50 11.84 8.72
C PHE A 226 -10.24 12.67 8.65
N GLY A 227 -9.96 13.50 9.66
CA GLY A 227 -8.72 14.25 9.77
C GLY A 227 -7.51 13.33 9.90
N ARG A 228 -7.61 12.26 10.69
CA ARG A 228 -6.56 11.24 10.76
C ARG A 228 -6.31 10.58 9.39
N GLN A 229 -7.34 10.19 8.66
CA GLN A 229 -7.19 9.65 7.30
C GLN A 229 -6.57 10.67 6.34
N GLN A 230 -6.90 11.97 6.50
CA GLN A 230 -6.27 13.03 5.71
C GLN A 230 -4.76 13.09 5.99
N ARG A 231 -4.34 13.02 7.26
CA ARG A 231 -2.90 12.94 7.60
C ARG A 231 -2.21 11.70 7.01
N GLN A 232 -2.85 10.53 7.06
CA GLN A 232 -2.33 9.32 6.41
C GLN A 232 -2.13 9.51 4.89
N ARG A 233 -3.06 10.20 4.23
CA ARG A 233 -2.91 10.55 2.80
C ARG A 233 -1.80 11.55 2.55
N THR A 234 -1.65 12.55 3.42
CA THR A 234 -0.55 13.53 3.39
C THR A 234 0.80 12.82 3.51
N VAL A 235 0.93 11.91 4.47
CA VAL A 235 2.13 11.08 4.64
C VAL A 235 2.43 10.25 3.39
N MET A 236 1.43 9.59 2.81
CA MET A 236 1.62 8.81 1.58
C MET A 236 2.12 9.69 0.42
N GLN A 237 1.57 10.89 0.26
CA GLN A 237 2.03 11.84 -0.75
C GLN A 237 3.47 12.29 -0.49
N ALA A 238 3.81 12.58 0.76
CA ALA A 238 5.15 12.98 1.16
C ALA A 238 6.17 11.86 0.91
N MET A 239 5.83 10.60 1.23
CA MET A 239 6.67 9.43 0.94
C MET A 239 6.91 9.25 -0.57
N ILE A 240 5.86 9.36 -1.39
CA ILE A 240 5.99 9.28 -2.85
C ILE A 240 6.90 10.40 -3.37
N LYS A 241 6.72 11.64 -2.88
CA LYS A 241 7.56 12.79 -3.24
C LYS A 241 9.02 12.54 -2.85
N GLN A 242 9.26 12.02 -1.65
CA GLN A 242 10.59 11.68 -1.17
C GLN A 242 11.26 10.62 -2.05
N VAL A 243 10.55 9.53 -2.37
CA VAL A 243 11.08 8.45 -3.23
C VAL A 243 11.41 8.96 -4.63
N ARG A 244 10.62 9.88 -5.20
CA ARG A 244 10.91 10.52 -6.51
C ARG A 244 12.26 11.28 -6.53
N ASN A 245 12.61 11.85 -5.39
CA ASN A 245 13.82 12.69 -5.26
C ASN A 245 15.05 11.88 -4.83
N LEU A 246 14.90 10.60 -4.51
CA LEU A 246 16.02 9.75 -4.08
C LEU A 246 16.96 9.43 -5.24
N PRO A 247 18.28 9.60 -5.06
CA PRO A 247 19.27 9.06 -5.98
C PRO A 247 19.15 7.53 -6.09
N LEU A 248 19.40 6.97 -7.28
CA LEU A 248 19.22 5.53 -7.55
C LEU A 248 19.93 4.61 -6.56
N PHE A 249 21.14 5.00 -6.09
CA PHE A 249 21.85 4.18 -5.11
C PHE A 249 21.18 4.18 -3.73
N ARG A 250 20.61 5.33 -3.29
CA ARG A 250 19.83 5.42 -2.04
C ARG A 250 18.52 4.68 -2.17
N LEU A 251 17.85 4.80 -3.32
CA LEU A 251 16.64 4.03 -3.61
C LEU A 251 16.90 2.53 -3.53
N ASN A 252 17.99 2.04 -4.14
CA ASN A 252 18.38 0.63 -4.03
C ASN A 252 18.66 0.20 -2.58
N HIS A 253 19.31 1.06 -1.79
CA HIS A 253 19.55 0.79 -0.36
C HIS A 253 18.23 0.72 0.42
N ALA A 254 17.32 1.68 0.22
CA ALA A 254 16.00 1.70 0.83
C ALA A 254 15.20 0.44 0.49
N VAL A 255 15.13 0.08 -0.80
CA VAL A 255 14.45 -1.14 -1.25
C VAL A 255 15.01 -2.38 -0.56
N ASN A 256 16.33 -2.51 -0.40
CA ASN A 256 16.94 -3.64 0.31
C ASN A 256 16.57 -3.73 1.80
N LYS A 257 16.38 -2.58 2.44
CA LYS A 257 15.94 -2.52 3.85
C LYS A 257 14.45 -2.81 3.99
N ILE A 258 13.63 -2.32 3.07
CA ILE A 258 12.16 -2.39 3.14
C ILE A 258 11.65 -3.79 2.78
N LEU A 259 12.19 -4.42 1.73
CA LEU A 259 11.66 -5.68 1.21
C LEU A 259 11.50 -6.80 2.26
N PRO A 260 12.45 -7.01 3.20
CA PRO A 260 12.29 -8.06 4.22
C PRO A 260 11.23 -7.74 5.28
N LEU A 261 10.82 -6.48 5.40
CA LEU A 261 9.88 -6.00 6.42
C LEU A 261 8.42 -6.08 5.97
N VAL A 262 8.19 -6.22 4.67
CA VAL A 262 6.86 -6.18 4.07
C VAL A 262 6.31 -7.59 3.90
N HIS A 263 5.11 -7.83 4.41
CA HIS A 263 4.37 -9.07 4.21
C HIS A 263 3.38 -8.93 3.05
N THR A 264 3.33 -9.93 2.15
CA THR A 264 2.47 -9.89 0.97
C THR A 264 2.11 -11.27 0.47
N ASN A 265 0.91 -11.40 -0.13
CA ASN A 265 0.48 -12.55 -0.90
C ASN A 265 0.50 -12.31 -2.41
N LEU A 266 0.99 -11.15 -2.86
CA LEU A 266 1.06 -10.83 -4.30
C LEU A 266 1.92 -11.86 -5.05
N PRO A 267 1.43 -12.41 -6.18
CA PRO A 267 2.22 -13.32 -7.00
C PRO A 267 3.53 -12.68 -7.46
N LYS A 268 4.61 -13.46 -7.47
CA LYS A 268 5.95 -12.97 -7.91
C LYS A 268 5.92 -12.34 -9.31
N GLY A 269 5.10 -12.89 -10.23
CA GLY A 269 4.89 -12.31 -11.55
C GLY A 269 4.24 -10.92 -11.52
N THR A 270 3.30 -10.69 -10.62
CA THR A 270 2.68 -9.39 -10.40
C THR A 270 3.70 -8.40 -9.86
N LEU A 271 4.50 -8.78 -8.87
CA LEU A 271 5.59 -7.95 -8.32
C LEU A 271 6.63 -7.60 -9.40
N PHE A 272 6.98 -8.54 -10.26
CA PHE A 272 7.89 -8.28 -11.38
C PHE A 272 7.30 -7.24 -12.36
N ARG A 273 6.02 -7.37 -12.72
CA ARG A 273 5.32 -6.38 -13.56
C ARG A 273 5.30 -5.00 -12.91
N LEU A 274 4.98 -4.92 -11.62
CA LEU A 274 4.98 -3.67 -10.85
C LEU A 274 6.37 -3.01 -10.85
N PHE A 275 7.42 -3.80 -10.65
CA PHE A 275 8.78 -3.28 -10.65
C PHE A 275 9.17 -2.70 -12.03
N LEU A 276 8.84 -3.39 -13.12
CA LEU A 276 9.12 -2.90 -14.48
C LEU A 276 8.41 -1.58 -14.80
N HIS A 277 7.22 -1.38 -14.22
CA HIS A 277 6.41 -0.19 -14.45
C HIS A 277 6.58 0.88 -13.35
N ALA A 278 7.38 0.62 -12.31
CA ALA A 278 7.57 1.53 -11.19
C ALA A 278 7.95 2.97 -11.60
N PRO A 279 8.85 3.21 -12.58
CA PRO A 279 9.20 4.57 -12.97
C PRO A 279 8.01 5.41 -13.46
N GLN A 280 7.06 4.82 -14.19
CA GLN A 280 5.89 5.56 -14.68
C GLN A 280 4.92 5.93 -13.55
N PHE A 281 4.78 5.08 -12.52
CA PHE A 281 3.96 5.41 -11.36
C PHE A 281 4.55 6.54 -10.53
N LEU A 282 5.87 6.56 -10.38
CA LEU A 282 6.56 7.65 -9.69
C LEU A 282 6.38 9.01 -10.40
N LEU A 283 6.14 9.02 -11.70
CA LEU A 283 5.90 10.25 -12.48
C LEU A 283 4.42 10.66 -12.56
N SER A 284 3.50 9.77 -12.16
CA SER A 284 2.07 10.02 -12.26
C SER A 284 1.54 10.91 -11.13
N ASN A 285 0.41 11.59 -11.41
CA ASN A 285 -0.34 12.27 -10.36
C ASN A 285 -1.18 11.27 -9.57
N LEU A 286 -1.09 11.34 -8.25
CA LEU A 286 -1.89 10.54 -7.34
C LEU A 286 -3.32 11.10 -7.28
N LYS A 287 -4.32 10.28 -7.66
CA LYS A 287 -5.73 10.57 -7.41
C LYS A 287 -6.17 9.85 -6.15
N GLN A 288 -7.03 10.49 -5.36
CA GLN A 288 -7.45 9.94 -4.06
C GLN A 288 -8.97 10.00 -3.91
N LEU A 289 -9.53 8.96 -3.31
CA LEU A 289 -10.93 8.86 -2.91
C LEU A 289 -10.99 8.42 -1.44
N GLN A 290 -11.89 9.00 -0.67
CA GLN A 290 -12.21 8.59 0.68
C GLN A 290 -13.57 7.90 0.71
N VAL A 291 -13.67 6.80 1.46
CA VAL A 291 -14.88 6.01 1.64
C VAL A 291 -15.15 5.86 3.14
N PRO A 292 -16.30 6.31 3.64
CA PRO A 292 -17.32 7.11 2.95
C PRO A 292 -16.85 8.53 2.64
N GLU A 293 -17.62 9.24 1.82
CA GLU A 293 -17.43 10.67 1.62
C GLU A 293 -17.79 11.44 2.90
N LYS A 294 -17.00 12.46 3.23
CA LYS A 294 -17.33 13.38 4.31
C LYS A 294 -18.48 14.27 3.83
N ASP A 295 -19.67 14.05 4.37
CA ASP A 295 -20.91 14.78 3.98
C ASP A 295 -21.07 16.15 4.65
N GLY A 296 -20.00 16.70 5.23
CA GLY A 296 -20.01 17.97 5.95
C GLY A 296 -20.58 17.89 7.38
N SER A 297 -21.12 16.76 7.81
CA SER A 297 -21.46 16.52 9.20
C SER A 297 -20.21 16.21 10.03
N ALA A 298 -20.11 16.75 11.23
CA ALA A 298 -18.97 16.51 12.12
C ALA A 298 -18.93 15.07 12.69
N SER A 299 -19.96 14.27 12.40
CA SER A 299 -20.07 12.90 12.87
C SER A 299 -20.56 11.99 11.74
N TYR A 300 -19.75 11.00 11.40
CA TYR A 300 -20.19 9.88 10.57
C TYR A 300 -21.21 9.04 11.39
N THR A 301 -22.44 9.02 10.91
CA THR A 301 -23.48 8.13 11.47
C THR A 301 -23.75 7.02 10.47
N MET A 302 -23.82 5.78 10.94
CA MET A 302 -24.17 4.60 10.13
C MET A 302 -25.53 4.76 9.42
N SER A 303 -26.39 5.67 9.89
CA SER A 303 -27.72 5.92 9.32
C SER A 303 -27.70 6.45 7.88
N ASN A 304 -26.60 7.10 7.46
CA ASN A 304 -26.46 7.69 6.11
C ASN A 304 -25.52 6.89 5.20
N PHE A 305 -24.95 5.77 5.68
CA PHE A 305 -24.05 4.96 4.88
C PHE A 305 -24.82 4.03 3.93
N SER A 306 -24.42 3.99 2.68
CA SER A 306 -24.97 3.08 1.67
C SER A 306 -23.85 2.42 0.89
N PHE A 307 -23.68 1.10 1.06
CA PHE A 307 -22.71 0.33 0.28
C PHE A 307 -22.92 0.51 -1.22
N LYS A 308 -24.16 0.50 -1.71
CA LYS A 308 -24.46 0.69 -3.14
C LYS A 308 -23.92 2.02 -3.66
N ARG A 309 -24.16 3.12 -2.93
CA ARG A 309 -23.64 4.44 -3.30
C ARG A 309 -22.11 4.45 -3.36
N GLU A 310 -21.46 3.86 -2.36
CA GLU A 310 -19.99 3.82 -2.33
C GLU A 310 -19.40 2.90 -3.41
N GLN A 311 -20.07 1.78 -3.74
CA GLN A 311 -19.71 0.92 -4.86
C GLN A 311 -19.75 1.70 -6.20
N GLU A 312 -20.81 2.46 -6.43
CA GLU A 312 -20.95 3.30 -7.64
C GLU A 312 -19.85 4.37 -7.72
N ARG A 313 -19.54 5.05 -6.59
CA ARG A 313 -18.46 6.03 -6.51
C ARG A 313 -17.07 5.41 -6.78
N ILE A 314 -16.80 4.25 -6.20
CA ILE A 314 -15.56 3.52 -6.43
C ILE A 314 -15.45 3.10 -7.89
N ALA A 315 -16.52 2.54 -8.47
CA ALA A 315 -16.53 2.11 -9.86
C ALA A 315 -16.29 3.29 -10.82
N GLU A 316 -16.87 4.46 -10.56
CA GLU A 316 -16.62 5.67 -11.36
C GLU A 316 -15.18 6.17 -11.18
N PHE A 317 -14.69 6.20 -9.96
CA PHE A 317 -13.33 6.64 -9.66
C PHE A 317 -12.27 5.73 -10.32
N LEU A 318 -12.51 4.43 -10.41
CA LEU A 318 -11.56 3.47 -10.98
C LEU A 318 -11.56 3.43 -12.53
N LYS A 319 -12.55 3.96 -13.21
CA LYS A 319 -12.55 4.16 -14.68
C LYS A 319 -11.44 5.13 -15.11
#